data_2af4e9bc717d2753cac437d96679f9eb
#
_entry.id   2af4e9bc717d2753cac437d96679f9eb
#
_cell.length_a   1.000
_cell.length_b   1.000
_cell.length_c   1.000
_cell.angle_alpha   90.00
_cell.angle_beta   90.00
_cell.angle_gamma   90.00
#
_symmetry.space_group_name_H-M   'P 1'
#
loop_
_entity.id
_entity.type
_entity.pdbx_description
1 polymer ?
#
loop_
_entity_poly.entity_id
_entity_poly.type
_entity_poly.pdbx_seq_one_letter_code
_entity_poly.pdbx_strand_id
1 'polypeptide(L)'
;MSDGQPGILYDAVDGVATITLNKPEKLNAMSVAMDRELNRLVFEINSDDAVRVVILTGAGERAFCAGSDLKDLEGYGTSWQYRNRFDRNLDYAIGIFKIRKPVIAAIHGYCIGGGLEMACASDLRLATTASTFSAGEINWGWHGGSGATQFLTRIVGPGFASELLLTGDRFDAAHADRIGLLNHLYDDREGMLAAARSLAQRIAGHSPIPVEAVKKLVRVAQSSSVEVGLAYENDLFSYEMRSNDAAEGRAAFAEKRAPRFTGD
;
A
#
# COMPACT_ATOMS: atom_id res chain seq x y z
N MET A 1 2.50 5.68 -30.36
CA MET A 1 1.11 5.20 -30.23
C MET A 1 1.21 3.94 -29.40
N SER A 2 0.95 4.01 -28.10
CA SER A 2 0.96 2.85 -27.22
C SER A 2 -0.36 2.10 -27.44
N ASP A 3 -0.25 0.83 -27.77
CA ASP A 3 -1.34 -0.09 -27.90
C ASP A 3 -2.28 0.00 -26.71
N GLY A 4 -3.59 0.04 -26.96
CA GLY A 4 -4.69 0.39 -26.05
C GLY A 4 -4.90 -0.50 -24.82
N GLN A 5 -3.83 -0.96 -24.16
CA GLN A 5 -3.93 -1.64 -22.87
C GLN A 5 -4.05 -0.63 -21.73
N PRO A 6 -4.93 -0.89 -20.75
CA PRO A 6 -5.09 -0.02 -19.59
C PRO A 6 -3.78 0.02 -18.78
N GLY A 7 -3.40 1.22 -18.32
CA GLY A 7 -2.18 1.43 -17.52
C GLY A 7 -2.26 0.83 -16.11
N ILE A 8 -3.46 0.46 -15.66
CA ILE A 8 -3.72 -0.28 -14.42
C ILE A 8 -4.66 -1.43 -14.75
N LEU A 9 -4.33 -2.62 -14.26
CA LEU A 9 -5.23 -3.78 -14.28
C LEU A 9 -5.81 -3.95 -12.87
N TYR A 10 -7.06 -4.34 -12.82
CA TYR A 10 -7.78 -4.64 -11.59
C TYR A 10 -8.51 -5.96 -11.72
N ASP A 11 -8.38 -6.80 -10.73
CA ASP A 11 -9.08 -8.07 -10.57
C ASP A 11 -9.45 -8.29 -9.11
N ALA A 12 -10.59 -8.89 -8.84
CA ALA A 12 -11.04 -9.19 -7.48
C ALA A 12 -11.64 -10.60 -7.44
N VAL A 13 -11.02 -11.48 -6.67
CA VAL A 13 -11.43 -12.88 -6.52
C VAL A 13 -11.34 -13.27 -5.05
N ASP A 14 -12.40 -13.92 -4.54
CA ASP A 14 -12.45 -14.48 -3.19
C ASP A 14 -12.05 -13.48 -2.08
N GLY A 15 -12.53 -12.24 -2.19
CA GLY A 15 -12.26 -11.18 -1.22
C GLY A 15 -10.90 -10.50 -1.37
N VAL A 16 -10.07 -10.93 -2.31
CA VAL A 16 -8.75 -10.34 -2.57
C VAL A 16 -8.78 -9.59 -3.89
N ALA A 17 -8.59 -8.28 -3.83
CA ALA A 17 -8.38 -7.44 -5.01
C ALA A 17 -6.89 -7.37 -5.36
N THR A 18 -6.58 -7.38 -6.65
CA THR A 18 -5.21 -7.16 -7.15
C THR A 18 -5.20 -5.95 -8.07
N ILE A 19 -4.39 -4.96 -7.70
CA ILE A 19 -4.06 -3.80 -8.53
C ILE A 19 -2.69 -4.05 -9.14
N THR A 20 -2.62 -4.07 -10.47
CA THR A 20 -1.35 -4.23 -11.20
C THR A 20 -1.04 -2.97 -11.99
N LEU A 21 0.07 -2.32 -11.68
CA LEU A 21 0.62 -1.21 -12.46
C LEU A 21 1.11 -1.77 -13.78
N ASN A 22 0.54 -1.36 -14.92
CA ASN A 22 0.69 -2.06 -16.19
C ASN A 22 1.26 -1.16 -17.30
N LYS A 23 2.51 -0.73 -17.10
CA LYS A 23 3.37 -0.08 -18.10
C LYS A 23 4.79 -0.64 -18.04
N PRO A 24 4.98 -1.96 -18.23
CA PRO A 24 6.29 -2.61 -18.02
C PRO A 24 7.40 -2.06 -18.92
N GLU A 25 7.07 -1.55 -20.10
CA GLU A 25 8.01 -0.92 -21.02
C GLU A 25 8.60 0.40 -20.46
N LYS A 26 7.87 1.06 -19.55
CA LYS A 26 8.29 2.26 -18.82
C LYS A 26 8.58 1.98 -17.32
N LEU A 27 8.91 0.74 -16.97
CA LEU A 27 9.13 0.32 -15.56
C LEU A 27 7.97 0.68 -14.64
N ASN A 28 6.76 0.59 -15.14
CA ASN A 28 5.50 0.91 -14.44
C ASN A 28 5.45 2.35 -13.87
N ALA A 29 6.13 3.31 -14.53
CA ALA A 29 6.08 4.71 -14.14
C ALA A 29 4.65 5.25 -14.24
N MET A 30 4.22 5.97 -13.20
CA MET A 30 2.87 6.50 -13.04
C MET A 30 2.65 7.70 -13.96
N SER A 31 1.74 7.56 -14.90
CA SER A 31 1.21 8.70 -15.68
C SER A 31 0.03 9.34 -14.97
N VAL A 32 -0.32 10.57 -15.37
CA VAL A 32 -1.52 11.27 -14.85
C VAL A 32 -2.80 10.44 -15.07
N ALA A 33 -2.89 9.71 -16.19
CA ALA A 33 -4.03 8.83 -16.46
C ALA A 33 -4.08 7.65 -15.47
N MET A 34 -2.93 7.03 -15.18
CA MET A 34 -2.86 5.95 -14.18
C MET A 34 -3.18 6.46 -12.78
N ASP A 35 -2.73 7.66 -12.42
CA ASP A 35 -3.03 8.28 -11.13
C ASP A 35 -4.56 8.48 -10.95
N ARG A 36 -5.22 9.03 -11.96
CA ARG A 36 -6.69 9.19 -11.95
C ARG A 36 -7.42 7.86 -11.83
N GLU A 37 -6.97 6.86 -12.59
CA GLU A 37 -7.58 5.52 -12.57
C GLU A 37 -7.36 4.84 -11.22
N LEU A 38 -6.17 4.95 -10.63
CA LEU A 38 -5.90 4.41 -9.31
C LEU A 38 -6.80 5.04 -8.25
N ASN A 39 -6.96 6.37 -8.26
CA ASN A 39 -7.84 7.05 -7.31
C ASN A 39 -9.32 6.69 -7.52
N ARG A 40 -9.75 6.43 -8.76
CA ARG A 40 -11.09 5.89 -9.06
C ARG A 40 -11.27 4.50 -8.44
N LEU A 41 -10.30 3.61 -8.64
CA LEU A 41 -10.31 2.26 -8.04
C LEU A 41 -10.29 2.30 -6.52
N VAL A 42 -9.56 3.21 -5.89
CA VAL A 42 -9.57 3.41 -4.43
C VAL A 42 -10.99 3.68 -3.92
N PHE A 43 -11.75 4.51 -4.63
CA PHE A 43 -13.14 4.78 -4.26
C PHE A 43 -14.01 3.52 -4.40
N GLU A 44 -13.89 2.78 -5.50
CA GLU A 44 -14.62 1.54 -5.74
C GLU A 44 -14.29 0.47 -4.69
N ILE A 45 -13.00 0.23 -4.45
CA ILE A 45 -12.53 -0.72 -3.43
C ILE A 45 -13.08 -0.38 -2.05
N ASN A 46 -13.10 0.91 -1.68
CA ASN A 46 -13.62 1.32 -0.39
C ASN A 46 -15.14 1.15 -0.26
N SER A 47 -15.86 1.16 -1.38
CA SER A 47 -17.32 1.02 -1.44
C SER A 47 -17.78 -0.43 -1.65
N ASP A 48 -16.88 -1.32 -2.03
CA ASP A 48 -17.19 -2.74 -2.29
C ASP A 48 -16.86 -3.60 -1.05
N ASP A 49 -17.89 -4.01 -0.32
CA ASP A 49 -17.75 -4.85 0.88
C ASP A 49 -17.32 -6.29 0.55
N ALA A 50 -17.41 -6.73 -0.71
CA ALA A 50 -16.86 -8.01 -1.14
C ALA A 50 -15.34 -8.02 -1.15
N VAL A 51 -14.68 -6.87 -1.34
CA VAL A 51 -13.23 -6.73 -1.24
C VAL A 51 -12.81 -6.62 0.23
N ARG A 52 -11.93 -7.49 0.66
CA ARG A 52 -11.43 -7.58 2.04
C ARG A 52 -9.96 -7.16 2.17
N VAL A 53 -9.14 -7.44 1.15
CA VAL A 53 -7.69 -7.17 1.13
C VAL A 53 -7.28 -6.76 -0.28
N VAL A 54 -6.27 -5.91 -0.40
CA VAL A 54 -5.70 -5.47 -1.68
C VAL A 54 -4.25 -5.92 -1.80
N ILE A 55 -3.88 -6.48 -2.95
CA ILE A 55 -2.49 -6.69 -3.35
C ILE A 55 -2.16 -5.63 -4.41
N LEU A 56 -1.05 -4.91 -4.22
CA LEU A 56 -0.51 -3.96 -5.18
C LEU A 56 0.79 -4.51 -5.75
N THR A 57 0.89 -4.62 -7.07
CA THR A 57 2.10 -5.11 -7.74
C THR A 57 2.33 -4.43 -9.09
N GLY A 58 3.48 -4.70 -9.73
CA GLY A 58 3.81 -4.24 -11.07
C GLY A 58 3.71 -5.37 -12.11
N ALA A 59 3.40 -5.02 -13.36
CA ALA A 59 3.46 -5.94 -14.49
C ALA A 59 4.92 -6.11 -14.98
N GLY A 60 5.19 -7.23 -15.66
CA GLY A 60 6.53 -7.58 -16.18
C GLY A 60 7.49 -7.99 -15.07
N GLU A 61 8.78 -8.09 -15.42
CA GLU A 61 9.81 -8.64 -14.52
C GLU A 61 10.77 -7.58 -13.95
N ARG A 62 10.76 -6.36 -14.50
CA ARG A 62 11.80 -5.38 -14.25
C ARG A 62 11.55 -4.43 -13.09
N ALA A 63 10.28 -4.15 -12.79
CA ALA A 63 9.95 -3.13 -11.79
C ALA A 63 8.57 -3.33 -11.17
N PHE A 64 8.50 -3.07 -9.89
CA PHE A 64 7.25 -2.72 -9.22
C PHE A 64 6.75 -1.38 -9.74
N CYS A 65 7.53 -0.30 -9.56
CA CYS A 65 7.25 1.03 -10.08
C CYS A 65 8.50 1.93 -9.99
N ALA A 66 8.80 2.66 -11.05
CA ALA A 66 9.93 3.61 -11.09
C ALA A 66 9.55 5.07 -10.73
N GLY A 67 8.36 5.29 -10.17
CA GLY A 67 7.87 6.61 -9.75
C GLY A 67 7.01 7.29 -10.80
N SER A 68 6.93 8.62 -10.78
CA SER A 68 6.17 9.40 -11.75
C SER A 68 6.80 9.35 -13.15
N ASP A 69 5.98 9.29 -14.19
CA ASP A 69 6.47 9.54 -15.56
C ASP A 69 6.82 11.03 -15.69
N LEU A 70 8.14 11.32 -15.71
CA LEU A 70 8.65 12.71 -15.70
C LEU A 70 8.14 13.52 -16.90
N LYS A 71 7.81 12.86 -18.01
CA LYS A 71 7.25 13.54 -19.19
C LYS A 71 5.81 13.97 -19.01
N ASP A 72 5.10 13.34 -18.08
CA ASP A 72 3.71 13.62 -17.79
C ASP A 72 3.51 14.61 -16.62
N LEU A 73 4.60 15.05 -15.95
CA LEU A 73 4.49 15.94 -14.77
C LEU A 73 3.76 17.26 -15.09
N GLU A 74 3.93 17.79 -16.29
CA GLU A 74 3.20 18.99 -16.74
C GLU A 74 1.67 18.78 -16.79
N GLY A 75 1.22 17.53 -16.92
CA GLY A 75 -0.20 17.16 -16.90
C GLY A 75 -0.90 17.37 -15.56
N TYR A 76 -0.17 17.58 -14.47
CA TYR A 76 -0.73 17.97 -13.17
C TYR A 76 -1.01 19.47 -13.08
N GLY A 77 -0.60 20.24 -14.06
CA GLY A 77 -0.88 21.66 -14.16
C GLY A 77 0.20 22.56 -13.54
N THR A 78 -0.17 23.79 -13.22
CA THR A 78 0.73 24.81 -12.64
C THR A 78 1.17 24.41 -11.21
N SER A 79 2.22 25.08 -10.70
CA SER A 79 2.70 24.88 -9.33
C SER A 79 1.59 25.03 -8.27
N TRP A 80 0.63 25.95 -8.51
CA TRP A 80 -0.52 26.14 -7.63
C TRP A 80 -1.51 24.97 -7.70
N GLN A 81 -1.78 24.45 -8.89
CA GLN A 81 -2.65 23.29 -9.09
C GLN A 81 -2.00 22.02 -8.55
N TYR A 82 -0.69 21.87 -8.70
CA TYR A 82 0.08 20.79 -8.13
C TYR A 82 0.03 20.75 -6.58
N ARG A 83 0.09 21.92 -5.94
CA ARG A 83 -0.09 22.05 -4.49
C ARG A 83 -1.41 21.46 -4.00
N ASN A 84 -2.48 21.60 -4.79
CA ASN A 84 -3.83 21.16 -4.42
C ASN A 84 -4.16 19.74 -4.88
N ARG A 85 -3.18 18.97 -5.39
CA ARG A 85 -3.42 17.63 -5.93
C ARG A 85 -4.01 16.66 -4.91
N PHE A 86 -3.67 16.76 -3.62
CA PHE A 86 -4.21 15.93 -2.56
C PHE A 86 -5.71 16.14 -2.36
N ASP A 87 -6.16 17.39 -2.41
CA ASP A 87 -7.58 17.73 -2.28
C ASP A 87 -8.39 17.27 -3.49
N ARG A 88 -7.72 17.12 -4.65
CA ARG A 88 -8.32 16.65 -5.89
C ARG A 88 -8.29 15.13 -6.05
N ASN A 89 -7.82 14.39 -5.06
CA ASN A 89 -7.58 12.95 -5.18
C ASN A 89 -6.72 12.59 -6.42
N LEU A 90 -5.66 13.34 -6.66
CA LEU A 90 -4.72 13.17 -7.76
C LEU A 90 -3.32 12.86 -7.22
N ASP A 91 -3.23 11.88 -6.31
CA ASP A 91 -1.97 11.40 -5.78
C ASP A 91 -2.06 9.92 -5.52
N TYR A 92 -1.29 9.15 -6.28
CA TYR A 92 -1.33 7.70 -6.28
C TYR A 92 -0.90 7.09 -4.94
N ALA A 93 0.12 7.63 -4.25
CA ALA A 93 0.55 7.05 -2.98
C ALA A 93 -0.42 7.42 -1.84
N ILE A 94 -0.92 8.65 -1.84
CA ILE A 94 -1.99 9.05 -0.90
C ILE A 94 -3.28 8.28 -1.22
N GLY A 95 -3.54 7.98 -2.50
CA GLY A 95 -4.63 7.08 -2.90
C GLY A 95 -4.51 5.71 -2.23
N ILE A 96 -3.35 5.06 -2.31
CA ILE A 96 -3.09 3.78 -1.62
C ILE A 96 -3.28 3.92 -0.10
N PHE A 97 -2.77 5.00 0.49
CA PHE A 97 -2.97 5.27 1.92
C PHE A 97 -4.44 5.41 2.32
N LYS A 98 -5.31 5.93 1.43
CA LYS A 98 -6.75 6.10 1.67
C LYS A 98 -7.56 4.81 1.54
N ILE A 99 -7.01 3.72 1.06
CA ILE A 99 -7.70 2.42 1.05
C ILE A 99 -7.95 2.00 2.51
N ARG A 100 -9.22 1.72 2.85
CA ARG A 100 -9.61 1.28 4.20
C ARG A 100 -9.18 -0.16 4.48
N LYS A 101 -9.22 -1.01 3.46
CA LYS A 101 -8.82 -2.43 3.53
C LYS A 101 -7.30 -2.57 3.65
N PRO A 102 -6.78 -3.65 4.26
CA PRO A 102 -5.34 -3.93 4.25
C PRO A 102 -4.77 -3.95 2.82
N VAL A 103 -3.59 -3.37 2.65
CA VAL A 103 -2.86 -3.34 1.37
C VAL A 103 -1.51 -4.03 1.54
N ILE A 104 -1.23 -4.99 0.69
CA ILE A 104 0.03 -5.71 0.60
C ILE A 104 0.75 -5.27 -0.67
N ALA A 105 1.87 -4.58 -0.55
CA ALA A 105 2.76 -4.30 -1.67
C ALA A 105 3.63 -5.54 -1.95
N ALA A 106 3.49 -6.11 -3.15
CA ALA A 106 4.29 -7.23 -3.65
C ALA A 106 5.32 -6.68 -4.66
N ILE A 107 6.55 -6.51 -4.18
CA ILE A 107 7.60 -5.68 -4.81
C ILE A 107 8.63 -6.56 -5.49
N HIS A 108 8.88 -6.31 -6.78
CA HIS A 108 9.97 -6.94 -7.53
C HIS A 108 10.71 -5.90 -8.36
N GLY A 109 11.99 -6.13 -8.61
CA GLY A 109 12.83 -5.23 -9.40
C GLY A 109 12.87 -3.81 -8.83
N TYR A 110 12.71 -2.79 -9.66
CA TYR A 110 12.82 -1.40 -9.22
C TYR A 110 11.59 -0.91 -8.47
N CYS A 111 11.82 -0.34 -7.28
CA CYS A 111 10.84 0.33 -6.43
C CYS A 111 11.41 1.72 -6.07
N ILE A 112 11.22 2.70 -6.95
CA ILE A 112 11.93 3.97 -6.93
C ILE A 112 10.96 5.14 -6.82
N GLY A 113 11.32 6.16 -6.04
CA GLY A 113 10.56 7.41 -5.95
C GLY A 113 9.10 7.15 -5.55
N GLY A 114 8.16 7.57 -6.37
CA GLY A 114 6.73 7.31 -6.14
C GLY A 114 6.36 5.83 -5.99
N GLY A 115 7.17 4.91 -6.55
CA GLY A 115 7.04 3.48 -6.29
C GLY A 115 7.34 3.13 -4.83
N LEU A 116 8.41 3.70 -4.26
CA LEU A 116 8.74 3.57 -2.85
C LEU A 116 7.66 4.24 -1.97
N GLU A 117 7.13 5.39 -2.39
CA GLU A 117 6.05 6.07 -1.69
C GLU A 117 4.78 5.20 -1.60
N MET A 118 4.36 4.56 -2.70
CA MET A 118 3.24 3.61 -2.70
C MET A 118 3.51 2.38 -1.82
N ALA A 119 4.73 1.84 -1.88
CA ALA A 119 5.13 0.73 -1.02
C ALA A 119 5.07 1.13 0.47
N CYS A 120 5.56 2.31 0.84
CA CYS A 120 5.50 2.83 2.21
C CYS A 120 4.06 3.18 2.65
N ALA A 121 3.19 3.60 1.73
CA ALA A 121 1.78 3.86 1.99
C ALA A 121 0.95 2.59 2.22
N SER A 122 1.44 1.43 1.75
CA SER A 122 0.85 0.11 1.97
C SER A 122 1.06 -0.37 3.41
N ASP A 123 0.23 -1.30 3.89
CA ASP A 123 0.33 -1.80 5.26
C ASP A 123 1.46 -2.83 5.40
N LEU A 124 1.60 -3.71 4.41
CA LEU A 124 2.63 -4.76 4.37
C LEU A 124 3.46 -4.68 3.08
N ARG A 125 4.73 -5.03 3.17
CA ARG A 125 5.70 -5.00 2.05
C ARG A 125 6.43 -6.33 1.98
N LEU A 126 6.16 -7.07 0.90
CA LEU A 126 6.87 -8.29 0.51
C LEU A 126 7.74 -7.94 -0.69
N ALA A 127 8.97 -8.40 -0.71
CA ALA A 127 9.87 -8.10 -1.82
C ALA A 127 10.66 -9.32 -2.29
N THR A 128 11.17 -9.27 -3.51
CA THR A 128 12.17 -10.22 -3.97
C THR A 128 13.57 -9.79 -3.56
N THR A 129 14.48 -10.74 -3.36
CA THR A 129 15.90 -10.48 -3.04
C THR A 129 16.61 -9.65 -4.13
N ALA A 130 16.11 -9.67 -5.37
CA ALA A 130 16.61 -8.88 -6.49
C ALA A 130 16.03 -7.45 -6.53
N SER A 131 15.19 -7.06 -5.59
CA SER A 131 14.56 -5.73 -5.57
C SER A 131 15.57 -4.63 -5.22
N THR A 132 15.39 -3.46 -5.84
CA THR A 132 16.22 -2.27 -5.64
C THR A 132 15.32 -1.07 -5.32
N PHE A 133 15.64 -0.35 -4.28
CA PHE A 133 14.89 0.77 -3.74
C PHE A 133 15.66 2.09 -3.84
N SER A 134 14.95 3.21 -3.94
CA SER A 134 15.53 4.55 -3.80
C SER A 134 14.44 5.61 -3.57
N ALA A 135 14.73 6.59 -2.72
CA ALA A 135 14.03 7.87 -2.64
C ALA A 135 14.81 8.93 -3.44
N GLY A 136 14.94 8.67 -4.76
CA GLY A 136 15.91 9.37 -5.63
C GLY A 136 15.48 10.75 -6.10
N GLU A 137 14.38 11.31 -5.63
CA GLU A 137 13.85 12.62 -6.03
C GLU A 137 14.83 13.76 -5.76
N ILE A 138 15.61 13.66 -4.69
CA ILE A 138 16.60 14.67 -4.30
C ILE A 138 17.66 14.90 -5.38
N ASN A 139 17.99 13.88 -6.16
CA ASN A 139 18.94 13.96 -7.28
C ASN A 139 18.45 14.85 -8.43
N TRP A 140 17.14 15.16 -8.44
CA TRP A 140 16.48 15.97 -9.45
C TRP A 140 16.07 17.35 -8.94
N GLY A 141 16.44 17.72 -7.71
CA GLY A 141 16.19 19.03 -7.14
C GLY A 141 14.87 19.20 -6.38
N TRP A 142 14.17 18.09 -6.06
CA TRP A 142 12.99 18.09 -5.21
C TRP A 142 13.00 16.91 -4.23
N HIS A 143 12.18 16.96 -3.20
CA HIS A 143 11.95 15.82 -2.30
C HIS A 143 10.74 14.99 -2.77
N GLY A 144 10.61 13.76 -2.27
CA GLY A 144 9.41 12.95 -2.48
C GLY A 144 8.16 13.69 -1.97
N GLY A 145 7.18 13.87 -2.84
CA GLY A 145 6.02 14.72 -2.56
C GLY A 145 4.73 13.97 -2.24
N SER A 146 4.76 12.63 -2.27
CA SER A 146 3.60 11.76 -2.06
C SER A 146 3.73 10.94 -0.78
N GLY A 147 4.44 11.48 0.21
CA GLY A 147 4.53 10.91 1.55
C GLY A 147 5.84 10.20 1.90
N ALA A 148 6.87 10.20 1.03
CA ALA A 148 8.15 9.55 1.32
C ALA A 148 8.70 9.94 2.69
N THR A 149 8.81 11.25 2.95
CA THR A 149 9.34 11.77 4.22
C THR A 149 8.51 11.34 5.43
N GLN A 150 7.20 11.16 5.26
CA GLN A 150 6.28 10.84 6.35
C GLN A 150 6.20 9.34 6.61
N PHE A 151 6.03 8.53 5.55
CA PHE A 151 5.84 7.10 5.69
C PHE A 151 7.16 6.39 5.98
N LEU A 152 8.22 6.67 5.20
CA LEU A 152 9.53 6.03 5.39
C LEU A 152 10.07 6.28 6.80
N THR A 153 10.01 7.55 7.28
CA THR A 153 10.48 7.89 8.62
C THR A 153 9.77 7.11 9.72
N ARG A 154 8.47 6.86 9.57
CA ARG A 154 7.68 6.09 10.55
C ARG A 154 7.99 4.59 10.51
N ILE A 155 8.42 4.10 9.36
CA ILE A 155 8.73 2.67 9.18
C ILE A 155 10.14 2.35 9.67
N VAL A 156 11.16 3.11 9.19
CA VAL A 156 12.57 2.77 9.41
C VAL A 156 13.26 3.64 10.48
N GLY A 157 12.53 4.60 11.04
CA GLY A 157 13.06 5.58 11.99
C GLY A 157 13.81 6.73 11.30
N PRO A 158 14.03 7.85 12.04
CA PRO A 158 14.55 9.10 11.45
C PRO A 158 16.00 8.98 10.94
N GLY A 159 16.83 8.13 11.53
CA GLY A 159 18.23 7.98 11.11
C GLY A 159 18.34 7.42 9.70
N PHE A 160 17.80 6.22 9.47
CA PHE A 160 17.81 5.60 8.14
C PHE A 160 17.02 6.40 7.12
N ALA A 161 15.85 6.94 7.52
CA ALA A 161 15.07 7.76 6.61
C ALA A 161 15.84 9.00 6.14
N SER A 162 16.54 9.70 7.05
CA SER A 162 17.37 10.87 6.68
C SER A 162 18.50 10.49 5.73
N GLU A 163 19.21 9.39 5.99
CA GLU A 163 20.25 8.91 5.10
C GLU A 163 19.71 8.69 3.68
N LEU A 164 18.65 7.87 3.53
CA LEU A 164 18.08 7.52 2.24
C LEU A 164 17.45 8.71 1.51
N LEU A 165 16.77 9.61 2.22
CA LEU A 165 16.10 10.77 1.63
C LEU A 165 17.06 11.90 1.26
N LEU A 166 18.15 12.08 2.01
CA LEU A 166 19.12 13.15 1.75
C LEU A 166 20.17 12.76 0.69
N THR A 167 20.52 11.48 0.60
CA THR A 167 21.46 10.99 -0.41
C THR A 167 20.76 10.64 -1.72
N GLY A 168 19.54 10.12 -1.67
CA GLY A 168 18.84 9.57 -2.84
C GLY A 168 19.50 8.30 -3.40
N ASP A 169 20.37 7.67 -2.62
CA ASP A 169 21.09 6.48 -3.03
C ASP A 169 20.16 5.30 -3.27
N ARG A 170 20.58 4.39 -4.13
CA ARG A 170 19.93 3.10 -4.31
C ARG A 170 20.40 2.14 -3.22
N PHE A 171 19.48 1.34 -2.72
CA PHE A 171 19.78 0.29 -1.76
C PHE A 171 19.08 -1.03 -2.17
N ASP A 172 19.67 -2.14 -1.79
CA ASP A 172 19.17 -3.46 -2.12
C ASP A 172 18.12 -3.97 -1.13
N ALA A 173 17.53 -5.11 -1.45
CA ALA A 173 16.51 -5.74 -0.64
C ALA A 173 17.05 -6.22 0.73
N ALA A 174 18.31 -6.61 0.81
CA ALA A 174 18.93 -7.03 2.07
C ALA A 174 19.09 -5.85 3.03
N HIS A 175 19.46 -4.67 2.51
CA HIS A 175 19.48 -3.45 3.31
C HIS A 175 18.05 -3.04 3.74
N ALA A 176 17.09 -3.09 2.81
CA ALA A 176 15.69 -2.78 3.10
C ALA A 176 15.11 -3.66 4.22
N ASP A 177 15.43 -4.96 4.20
CA ASP A 177 15.02 -5.90 5.24
C ASP A 177 15.70 -5.56 6.59
N ARG A 178 17.02 -5.34 6.59
CA ARG A 178 17.79 -5.00 7.79
C ARG A 178 17.29 -3.76 8.53
N ILE A 179 16.84 -2.73 7.80
CA ILE A 179 16.30 -1.49 8.40
C ILE A 179 14.82 -1.57 8.77
N GLY A 180 14.17 -2.72 8.56
CA GLY A 180 12.76 -2.93 8.88
C GLY A 180 11.78 -2.33 7.85
N LEU A 181 12.23 -2.02 6.64
CA LEU A 181 11.33 -1.57 5.58
C LEU A 181 10.42 -2.71 5.10
N LEU A 182 10.92 -3.93 5.07
CA LEU A 182 10.21 -5.10 4.55
C LEU A 182 9.66 -6.00 5.66
N ASN A 183 8.56 -6.69 5.37
CA ASN A 183 8.02 -7.72 6.23
C ASN A 183 8.60 -9.10 5.91
N HIS A 184 8.84 -9.39 4.62
CA HIS A 184 9.41 -10.65 4.16
C HIS A 184 10.15 -10.49 2.83
N LEU A 185 11.20 -11.33 2.65
CA LEU A 185 11.95 -11.50 1.41
C LEU A 185 11.69 -12.87 0.78
N TYR A 186 11.73 -12.92 -0.55
CA TYR A 186 11.54 -14.12 -1.37
C TYR A 186 12.59 -14.17 -2.47
N ASP A 187 12.96 -15.37 -2.90
CA ASP A 187 13.99 -15.54 -3.90
C ASP A 187 13.54 -15.06 -5.29
N ASP A 188 12.25 -15.26 -5.60
CA ASP A 188 11.69 -14.93 -6.89
C ASP A 188 10.29 -14.29 -6.80
N ARG A 189 9.83 -13.79 -7.94
CA ARG A 189 8.54 -13.10 -8.07
C ARG A 189 7.34 -14.04 -7.90
N GLU A 190 7.45 -15.28 -8.37
CA GLU A 190 6.35 -16.26 -8.30
C GLU A 190 6.09 -16.65 -6.84
N GLY A 191 7.13 -17.00 -6.10
CA GLY A 191 7.06 -17.32 -4.67
C GLY A 191 6.55 -16.14 -3.85
N MET A 192 7.00 -14.91 -4.14
CA MET A 192 6.52 -13.69 -3.49
C MET A 192 5.02 -13.48 -3.74
N LEU A 193 4.55 -13.59 -4.99
CA LEU A 193 3.14 -13.42 -5.32
C LEU A 193 2.26 -14.51 -4.72
N ALA A 194 2.72 -15.76 -4.69
CA ALA A 194 2.03 -16.86 -4.03
C ALA A 194 1.89 -16.60 -2.52
N ALA A 195 2.95 -16.13 -1.88
CA ALA A 195 2.94 -15.75 -0.46
C ALA A 195 2.03 -14.55 -0.19
N ALA A 196 2.04 -13.53 -1.06
CA ALA A 196 1.15 -12.38 -0.95
C ALA A 196 -0.33 -12.80 -1.02
N ARG A 197 -0.69 -13.68 -1.96
CA ARG A 197 -2.04 -14.24 -2.07
C ARG A 197 -2.43 -15.05 -0.83
N SER A 198 -1.55 -15.94 -0.36
CA SER A 198 -1.79 -16.72 0.85
C SER A 198 -2.01 -15.84 2.07
N LEU A 199 -1.19 -14.79 2.24
CA LEU A 199 -1.35 -13.83 3.33
C LEU A 199 -2.64 -13.03 3.20
N ALA A 200 -2.98 -12.58 1.99
CA ALA A 200 -4.22 -11.87 1.71
C ALA A 200 -5.45 -12.73 2.02
N GLN A 201 -5.46 -14.00 1.61
CA GLN A 201 -6.55 -14.94 1.91
C GLN A 201 -6.72 -15.18 3.41
N ARG A 202 -5.61 -15.31 4.15
CA ARG A 202 -5.67 -15.43 5.62
C ARG A 202 -6.32 -14.20 6.25
N ILE A 203 -5.94 -13.00 5.81
CA ILE A 203 -6.53 -11.75 6.32
C ILE A 203 -8.01 -11.64 5.89
N ALA A 204 -8.34 -11.96 4.65
CA ALA A 204 -9.71 -11.93 4.13
C ALA A 204 -10.65 -12.92 4.85
N GLY A 205 -10.09 -13.99 5.43
CA GLY A 205 -10.84 -14.96 6.25
C GLY A 205 -11.24 -14.45 7.64
N HIS A 206 -10.71 -13.31 8.08
CA HIS A 206 -11.12 -12.66 9.34
C HIS A 206 -12.31 -11.73 9.13
N SER A 207 -12.99 -11.36 10.23
CA SER A 207 -14.02 -10.31 10.18
C SER A 207 -13.40 -8.99 9.67
N PRO A 208 -14.01 -8.33 8.68
CA PRO A 208 -13.49 -7.07 8.16
C PRO A 208 -13.56 -5.94 9.19
N ILE A 209 -14.49 -6.01 10.14
CA ILE A 209 -14.71 -4.98 11.16
C ILE A 209 -13.43 -4.78 11.98
N PRO A 210 -12.91 -5.78 12.72
CA PRO A 210 -11.65 -5.63 13.46
C PRO A 210 -10.43 -5.48 12.57
N VAL A 211 -10.42 -6.03 11.35
CA VAL A 211 -9.30 -5.88 10.42
C VAL A 211 -9.12 -4.41 10.00
N GLU A 212 -10.21 -3.72 9.61
CA GLU A 212 -10.15 -2.30 9.28
C GLU A 212 -9.84 -1.43 10.52
N ALA A 213 -10.37 -1.81 11.69
CA ALA A 213 -10.08 -1.12 12.94
C ALA A 213 -8.61 -1.23 13.34
N VAL A 214 -8.01 -2.42 13.27
CA VAL A 214 -6.57 -2.62 13.55
C VAL A 214 -5.71 -1.78 12.62
N LYS A 215 -5.99 -1.76 11.30
CA LYS A 215 -5.29 -0.89 10.37
C LYS A 215 -5.34 0.57 10.80
N LYS A 216 -6.52 1.05 11.18
CA LYS A 216 -6.74 2.43 11.64
C LYS A 216 -5.98 2.72 12.95
N LEU A 217 -6.04 1.80 13.92
CA LEU A 217 -5.40 1.93 15.22
C LEU A 217 -3.87 1.94 15.12
N VAL A 218 -3.27 1.10 14.26
CA VAL A 218 -1.84 1.13 13.98
C VAL A 218 -1.40 2.50 13.44
N ARG A 219 -2.21 3.14 12.60
CA ARG A 219 -1.94 4.51 12.11
C ARG A 219 -2.09 5.57 13.20
N VAL A 220 -3.10 5.44 14.04
CA VAL A 220 -3.30 6.32 15.20
C VAL A 220 -2.12 6.21 16.18
N ALA A 221 -1.61 5.00 16.43
CA ALA A 221 -0.45 4.79 17.28
C ALA A 221 0.82 5.52 16.79
N GLN A 222 0.94 5.76 15.49
CA GLN A 222 2.06 6.50 14.90
C GLN A 222 1.92 8.03 14.98
N SER A 223 0.76 8.55 15.38
CA SER A 223 0.45 9.99 15.29
C SER A 223 -0.19 10.60 16.53
N SER A 224 -0.45 9.80 17.57
CA SER A 224 -1.06 10.28 18.83
C SER A 224 -0.29 9.84 20.07
N SER A 225 -0.63 10.42 21.24
CA SER A 225 -0.14 9.89 22.51
C SER A 225 -0.78 8.53 22.82
N VAL A 226 -0.12 7.74 23.67
CA VAL A 226 -0.62 6.41 24.06
C VAL A 226 -2.00 6.51 24.69
N GLU A 227 -2.25 7.52 25.54
CA GLU A 227 -3.55 7.72 26.20
C GLU A 227 -4.68 7.96 25.21
N VAL A 228 -4.43 8.79 24.18
CA VAL A 228 -5.41 9.05 23.11
C VAL A 228 -5.63 7.79 22.27
N GLY A 229 -4.55 7.08 21.93
CA GLY A 229 -4.62 5.82 21.20
C GLY A 229 -5.44 4.77 21.94
N LEU A 230 -5.19 4.57 23.24
CA LEU A 230 -5.94 3.61 24.07
C LEU A 230 -7.42 3.97 24.23
N ALA A 231 -7.74 5.24 24.39
CA ALA A 231 -9.14 5.69 24.46
C ALA A 231 -9.88 5.36 23.15
N TYR A 232 -9.25 5.67 22.01
CA TYR A 232 -9.83 5.39 20.71
C TYR A 232 -9.97 3.88 20.42
N GLU A 233 -8.96 3.09 20.83
CA GLU A 233 -9.00 1.62 20.75
C GLU A 233 -10.15 1.04 21.55
N ASN A 234 -10.35 1.50 22.79
CA ASN A 234 -11.46 1.07 23.65
C ASN A 234 -12.84 1.41 23.05
N ASP A 235 -12.98 2.60 22.44
CA ASP A 235 -14.22 2.99 21.78
C ASP A 235 -14.53 2.05 20.59
N LEU A 236 -13.55 1.81 19.71
CA LEU A 236 -13.72 0.89 18.59
C LEU A 236 -14.03 -0.53 19.06
N PHE A 237 -13.30 -1.05 20.06
CA PHE A 237 -13.56 -2.36 20.62
C PHE A 237 -15.01 -2.50 21.15
N SER A 238 -15.53 -1.44 21.78
CA SER A 238 -16.90 -1.42 22.29
C SER A 238 -17.95 -1.55 21.17
N TYR A 239 -17.68 -0.97 19.99
CA TYR A 239 -18.53 -1.16 18.80
C TYR A 239 -18.40 -2.56 18.21
N GLU A 240 -17.18 -3.06 18.05
CA GLU A 240 -16.88 -4.38 17.49
C GLU A 240 -17.57 -5.49 18.28
N MET A 241 -17.55 -5.42 19.60
CA MET A 241 -18.17 -6.40 20.49
C MET A 241 -19.70 -6.53 20.34
N ARG A 242 -20.33 -5.56 19.68
CA ARG A 242 -21.77 -5.58 19.38
C ARG A 242 -22.08 -6.14 17.99
N SER A 243 -21.08 -6.40 17.16
CA SER A 243 -21.26 -6.95 15.81
C SER A 243 -21.76 -8.39 15.85
N ASN A 244 -22.42 -8.80 14.77
CA ASN A 244 -22.81 -10.19 14.56
C ASN A 244 -21.56 -11.08 14.42
N ASP A 245 -20.48 -10.56 13.80
CA ASP A 245 -19.21 -11.27 13.68
C ASP A 245 -18.58 -11.56 15.05
N ALA A 246 -18.65 -10.64 16.01
CA ALA A 246 -18.16 -10.90 17.36
C ALA A 246 -19.01 -11.95 18.09
N ALA A 247 -20.32 -11.99 17.85
CA ALA A 247 -21.19 -13.04 18.37
C ALA A 247 -20.87 -14.40 17.74
N GLU A 248 -20.70 -14.44 16.41
CA GLU A 248 -20.28 -15.63 15.66
C GLU A 248 -18.93 -16.15 16.16
N GLY A 249 -17.94 -15.26 16.35
CA GLY A 249 -16.62 -15.64 16.88
C GLY A 249 -16.72 -16.35 18.23
N ARG A 250 -17.55 -15.85 19.16
CA ARG A 250 -17.78 -16.49 20.46
C ARG A 250 -18.48 -17.86 20.32
N ALA A 251 -19.49 -17.94 19.46
CA ALA A 251 -20.20 -19.20 19.21
C ALA A 251 -19.27 -20.25 18.57
N ALA A 252 -18.54 -19.88 17.53
CA ALA A 252 -17.58 -20.76 16.87
C ALA A 252 -16.50 -21.29 17.82
N PHE A 253 -15.99 -20.42 18.71
CA PHE A 253 -15.03 -20.82 19.74
C PHE A 253 -15.61 -21.87 20.70
N ALA A 254 -16.82 -21.64 21.20
CA ALA A 254 -17.51 -22.56 22.11
C ALA A 254 -17.80 -23.93 21.45
N GLU A 255 -18.18 -23.90 20.17
CA GLU A 255 -18.52 -25.07 19.37
C GLU A 255 -17.30 -25.75 18.72
N LYS A 256 -16.09 -25.20 18.88
CA LYS A 256 -14.83 -25.69 18.30
C LYS A 256 -14.88 -25.85 16.76
N ARG A 257 -15.49 -24.92 16.08
CA ARG A 257 -15.59 -24.84 14.62
C ARG A 257 -14.94 -23.55 14.08
N ALA A 258 -14.70 -23.52 12.78
CA ALA A 258 -14.28 -22.29 12.11
C ALA A 258 -15.44 -21.26 12.11
N PRO A 259 -15.17 -19.97 12.39
CA PRO A 259 -16.17 -18.91 12.29
C PRO A 259 -16.50 -18.58 10.83
N ARG A 260 -17.68 -17.98 10.62
CA ARG A 260 -18.13 -17.50 9.31
C ARG A 260 -18.49 -16.03 9.45
N PHE A 261 -17.54 -15.16 9.10
CA PHE A 261 -17.70 -13.72 9.23
C PHE A 261 -18.36 -13.11 7.99
N THR A 262 -19.32 -12.23 8.23
CA THR A 262 -20.12 -11.54 7.20
C THR A 262 -19.77 -10.05 7.10
N GLY A 263 -19.28 -9.45 8.18
CA GLY A 263 -18.99 -8.03 8.26
C GLY A 263 -20.16 -7.19 8.82
N ASP A 264 -21.05 -7.83 9.55
CA ASP A 264 -22.26 -7.21 10.14
C ASP A 264 -22.17 -7.06 11.66
#